data_a473fbad6d18861dcaf1f2b36db11331
#
_entry.id   a473fbad6d18861dcaf1f2b36db11331
#
_cell.length_a   1.000
_cell.length_b   1.000
_cell.length_c   1.000
_cell.angle_alpha   90.00
_cell.angle_beta   90.00
_cell.angle_gamma   90.00
#
_symmetry.space_group_name_H-M   'P 1'
#
loop_
_entity.id
_entity.type
_entity.pdbx_description
1 polymer ?
#
loop_
_entity_poly.entity_id
_entity_poly.type
_entity_poly.pdbx_seq_one_letter_code
_entity_poly.pdbx_strand_id
1 'polypeptide(L)'
;MPRTPAKAALLASPDDVEQQFYDALREADIDKLMAVWADDEEIVCVHPGGPRLVGAAAVRAAFEAVFNNGPVKVHPENVRRVHALGAAMHSVIERVDLRTAEGPRTGWVMATNVFLKMAHGWRLVAHHASPGSPNEPAELIAAPSVLH
;
A
#
# COMPACT_ATOMS: atom_id res chain seq x y z
N MET A 1 22.59 -15.95 -12.85
CA MET A 1 22.49 -16.14 -11.39
C MET A 1 21.06 -15.93 -10.96
N PRO A 2 20.51 -16.91 -10.30
CA PRO A 2 19.18 -16.69 -9.71
C PRO A 2 19.28 -15.63 -8.63
N ARG A 3 18.24 -14.86 -8.50
CA ARG A 3 18.15 -13.91 -7.41
C ARG A 3 18.03 -14.65 -6.09
N THR A 4 18.70 -14.15 -5.07
CA THR A 4 18.50 -14.67 -3.73
C THR A 4 17.12 -14.24 -3.23
N PRO A 5 16.40 -15.10 -2.50
CA PRO A 5 15.13 -14.71 -1.90
C PRO A 5 15.30 -13.85 -0.65
N ALA A 6 16.48 -13.27 -0.46
CA ALA A 6 16.81 -12.55 0.76
C ALA A 6 15.88 -11.37 1.04
N LYS A 7 15.36 -10.71 -0.02
CA LYS A 7 14.45 -9.57 0.17
C LYS A 7 13.16 -9.98 0.85
N ALA A 8 12.59 -11.14 0.48
CA ALA A 8 11.40 -11.64 1.13
C ALA A 8 11.67 -12.01 2.59
N ALA A 9 12.88 -12.50 2.90
CA ALA A 9 13.27 -12.85 4.25
C ALA A 9 13.43 -11.65 5.17
N LEU A 10 13.58 -10.43 4.61
CA LEU A 10 13.74 -9.20 5.40
C LEU A 10 12.43 -8.57 5.83
N LEU A 11 11.29 -9.19 5.55
CA LEU A 11 9.98 -8.67 5.93
C LEU A 11 9.68 -9.05 7.38
N ALA A 12 10.43 -8.47 8.29
CA ALA A 12 10.41 -8.80 9.71
C ALA A 12 9.38 -7.99 10.51
N SER A 13 8.77 -6.99 9.89
CA SER A 13 7.78 -6.13 10.54
C SER A 13 6.79 -5.61 9.51
N PRO A 14 5.62 -5.13 9.97
CA PRO A 14 4.70 -4.45 9.06
C PRO A 14 5.33 -3.23 8.37
N ASP A 15 6.18 -2.49 9.08
CA ASP A 15 6.86 -1.33 8.49
C ASP A 15 7.78 -1.76 7.33
N ASP A 16 8.47 -2.89 7.45
CA ASP A 16 9.32 -3.41 6.37
C ASP A 16 8.49 -3.77 5.14
N VAL A 17 7.33 -4.39 5.36
CA VAL A 17 6.41 -4.74 4.26
C VAL A 17 5.93 -3.49 3.56
N GLU A 18 5.50 -2.50 4.34
CA GLU A 18 4.99 -1.24 3.81
C GLU A 18 6.06 -0.47 3.04
N GLN A 19 7.27 -0.42 3.59
CA GLN A 19 8.40 0.23 2.93
C GLN A 19 8.65 -0.40 1.54
N GLN A 20 8.70 -1.71 1.48
CA GLN A 20 8.94 -2.40 0.22
C GLN A 20 7.79 -2.22 -0.76
N PHE A 21 6.55 -2.19 -0.27
CA PHE A 21 5.37 -1.97 -1.09
C PHE A 21 5.47 -0.62 -1.82
N TYR A 22 5.73 0.46 -1.08
CA TYR A 22 5.80 1.79 -1.67
C TYR A 22 7.06 1.98 -2.52
N ASP A 23 8.19 1.38 -2.12
CA ASP A 23 9.39 1.38 -2.95
C ASP A 23 9.13 0.71 -4.31
N ALA A 24 8.44 -0.42 -4.29
CA ALA A 24 8.12 -1.15 -5.53
C ALA A 24 7.22 -0.34 -6.46
N LEU A 25 6.27 0.42 -5.89
CA LEU A 25 5.42 1.31 -6.68
C LEU A 25 6.26 2.39 -7.37
N ARG A 26 7.19 3.00 -6.64
CA ARG A 26 8.06 4.04 -7.19
C ARG A 26 9.05 3.51 -8.21
N GLU A 27 9.37 2.23 -8.15
CA GLU A 27 10.32 1.58 -9.07
C GLU A 27 9.61 0.87 -10.23
N ALA A 28 8.29 0.74 -10.17
CA ALA A 28 7.50 -0.08 -11.10
C ALA A 28 8.04 -1.52 -11.16
N ASP A 29 8.40 -2.07 -10.01
CA ASP A 29 8.98 -3.41 -9.88
C ASP A 29 7.90 -4.38 -9.43
N ILE A 30 7.32 -5.11 -10.38
CA ILE A 30 6.18 -5.97 -10.11
C ILE A 30 6.55 -7.15 -9.21
N ASP A 31 7.73 -7.72 -9.38
CA ASP A 31 8.13 -8.87 -8.55
C ASP A 31 8.39 -8.44 -7.12
N LYS A 32 9.03 -7.29 -6.94
CA LYS A 32 9.26 -6.70 -5.62
C LYS A 32 7.94 -6.36 -4.94
N LEU A 33 6.97 -5.85 -5.70
CA LEU A 33 5.65 -5.54 -5.19
C LEU A 33 4.92 -6.81 -4.74
N MET A 34 4.87 -7.82 -5.60
CA MET A 34 4.13 -9.02 -5.29
C MET A 34 4.76 -9.84 -4.15
N ALA A 35 6.06 -9.66 -3.91
CA ALA A 35 6.73 -10.34 -2.81
C ALA A 35 6.22 -9.92 -1.43
N VAL A 36 5.59 -8.75 -1.30
CA VAL A 36 5.06 -8.30 0.00
C VAL A 36 3.68 -8.88 0.30
N TRP A 37 2.97 -9.39 -0.71
CA TRP A 37 1.63 -9.94 -0.53
C TRP A 37 1.70 -11.35 0.04
N ALA A 38 0.72 -11.68 0.88
CA ALA A 38 0.57 -13.04 1.37
C ALA A 38 0.22 -13.98 0.21
N ASP A 39 0.66 -15.23 0.34
CA ASP A 39 0.27 -16.30 -0.58
C ASP A 39 -1.05 -16.88 -0.09
N ASP A 40 -2.14 -16.19 -0.37
CA ASP A 40 -3.47 -16.55 0.11
C ASP A 40 -4.49 -16.13 -0.95
N GLU A 41 -5.51 -16.95 -1.12
CA GLU A 41 -6.55 -16.71 -2.13
C GLU A 41 -7.48 -15.54 -1.76
N GLU A 42 -7.48 -15.13 -0.50
CA GLU A 42 -8.40 -14.12 0.03
C GLU A 42 -7.77 -12.74 0.21
N ILE A 43 -6.55 -12.55 -0.28
CA ILE A 43 -5.99 -11.19 -0.28
C ILE A 43 -6.83 -10.28 -1.17
N VAL A 44 -6.98 -9.03 -0.77
CA VAL A 44 -7.80 -8.07 -1.50
C VAL A 44 -7.05 -6.78 -1.74
N CYS A 45 -7.32 -6.17 -2.88
CA CYS A 45 -6.76 -4.87 -3.22
C CYS A 45 -7.81 -4.04 -3.93
N VAL A 46 -7.97 -2.79 -3.48
CA VAL A 46 -8.86 -1.82 -4.12
C VAL A 46 -8.05 -0.58 -4.45
N HIS A 47 -7.90 -0.30 -5.73
CA HIS A 47 -7.28 0.95 -6.19
C HIS A 47 -8.32 2.07 -6.13
N PRO A 48 -7.89 3.35 -6.07
CA PRO A 48 -8.84 4.47 -5.97
C PRO A 48 -9.91 4.40 -7.08
N GLY A 49 -11.17 4.29 -6.64
CA GLY A 49 -12.30 4.22 -7.57
C GLY A 49 -12.46 2.91 -8.32
N GLY A 50 -11.60 1.93 -8.07
CA GLY A 50 -11.60 0.68 -8.80
C GLY A 50 -12.43 -0.43 -8.16
N PRO A 51 -12.48 -1.59 -8.82
CA PRO A 51 -13.16 -2.77 -8.28
C PRO A 51 -12.32 -3.43 -7.18
N ARG A 52 -12.94 -4.34 -6.45
CA ARG A 52 -12.21 -5.17 -5.50
C ARG A 52 -11.53 -6.32 -6.25
N LEU A 53 -10.21 -6.35 -6.17
CA LEU A 53 -9.39 -7.40 -6.75
C LEU A 53 -9.16 -8.45 -5.67
N VAL A 54 -9.36 -9.71 -5.99
CA VAL A 54 -9.24 -10.81 -5.03
C VAL A 54 -8.25 -11.83 -5.55
N GLY A 55 -7.26 -12.16 -4.72
CA GLY A 55 -6.24 -13.15 -5.02
C GLY A 55 -5.04 -12.58 -5.76
N ALA A 56 -3.91 -13.30 -5.68
CA ALA A 56 -2.63 -12.80 -6.18
C ALA A 56 -2.63 -12.56 -7.69
N ALA A 57 -3.28 -13.41 -8.48
CA ALA A 57 -3.28 -13.25 -9.92
C ALA A 57 -3.98 -11.97 -10.37
N ALA A 58 -5.14 -11.66 -9.76
CA ALA A 58 -5.87 -10.43 -10.08
C ALA A 58 -5.10 -9.19 -9.61
N VAL A 59 -4.52 -9.26 -8.42
CA VAL A 59 -3.72 -8.16 -7.87
C VAL A 59 -2.52 -7.89 -8.77
N ARG A 60 -1.79 -8.95 -9.14
CA ARG A 60 -0.63 -8.82 -10.03
C ARG A 60 -1.01 -8.18 -11.37
N ALA A 61 -2.06 -8.70 -12.01
CA ALA A 61 -2.49 -8.20 -13.31
C ALA A 61 -2.83 -6.70 -13.26
N ALA A 62 -3.49 -6.26 -12.19
CA ALA A 62 -3.85 -4.86 -12.03
C ALA A 62 -2.62 -3.97 -11.87
N PHE A 63 -1.64 -4.39 -11.06
CA PHE A 63 -0.41 -3.60 -10.89
C PHE A 63 0.44 -3.62 -12.16
N GLU A 64 0.48 -4.73 -12.88
CA GLU A 64 1.18 -4.76 -14.18
C GLU A 64 0.58 -3.73 -15.14
N ALA A 65 -0.75 -3.61 -15.16
CA ALA A 65 -1.42 -2.60 -15.98
C ALA A 65 -1.04 -1.17 -15.54
N VAL A 66 -0.99 -0.94 -14.23
CA VAL A 66 -0.56 0.36 -13.69
C VAL A 66 0.88 0.66 -14.12
N PHE A 67 1.78 -0.32 -13.99
CA PHE A 67 3.20 -0.13 -14.30
C PHE A 67 3.48 0.02 -15.80
N ASN A 68 2.54 -0.37 -16.65
CA ASN A 68 2.65 -0.07 -18.09
C ASN A 68 2.66 1.43 -18.36
N ASN A 69 2.14 2.22 -17.44
CA ASN A 69 2.18 3.68 -17.52
C ASN A 69 3.37 4.29 -16.78
N GLY A 70 4.27 3.44 -16.29
CA GLY A 70 5.47 3.87 -15.58
C GLY A 70 5.34 3.82 -14.08
N PRO A 71 6.38 4.27 -13.37
CA PRO A 71 6.39 4.29 -11.90
C PRO A 71 5.28 5.16 -11.31
N VAL A 72 4.81 4.76 -10.14
CA VAL A 72 3.83 5.53 -9.36
C VAL A 72 4.58 6.28 -8.27
N LYS A 73 4.64 7.60 -8.38
CA LYS A 73 5.39 8.43 -7.43
C LYS A 73 4.57 8.70 -6.19
N VAL A 74 4.38 7.67 -5.40
CA VAL A 74 3.59 7.69 -4.17
C VAL A 74 4.50 7.70 -2.96
N HIS A 75 4.15 8.55 -1.98
CA HIS A 75 4.91 8.68 -0.74
C HIS A 75 3.96 8.53 0.44
N PRO A 76 4.17 7.50 1.29
CA PRO A 76 3.33 7.35 2.48
C PRO A 76 3.68 8.44 3.48
N GLU A 77 2.63 9.05 4.04
CA GLU A 77 2.77 10.11 5.03
C GLU A 77 1.79 9.88 6.16
N ASN A 78 2.10 10.42 7.33
CA ASN A 78 1.23 10.42 8.49
C ASN A 78 0.60 9.06 8.74
N VAL A 79 1.43 8.05 8.90
CA VAL A 79 0.98 6.67 9.09
C VAL A 79 0.49 6.46 10.52
N ARG A 80 -0.75 5.99 10.66
CA ARG A 80 -1.28 5.57 11.95
C ARG A 80 -1.31 4.06 12.00
N ARG A 81 -0.91 3.50 13.15
CA ARG A 81 -0.68 2.06 13.29
C ARG A 81 -1.46 1.49 14.44
N VAL A 82 -2.09 0.35 14.21
CA VAL A 82 -2.67 -0.47 15.28
C VAL A 82 -2.04 -1.84 15.17
N HIS A 83 -1.48 -2.32 16.26
CA HIS A 83 -0.78 -3.59 16.30
C HIS A 83 -1.45 -4.56 17.25
N ALA A 84 -1.53 -5.81 16.83
CA ALA A 84 -1.88 -6.94 17.66
C ALA A 84 -0.77 -7.98 17.54
N LEU A 85 -0.90 -9.12 18.23
CA LEU A 85 0.18 -10.10 18.29
C LEU A 85 0.61 -10.64 16.92
N GLY A 86 -0.32 -10.90 16.04
CA GLY A 86 -0.02 -11.44 14.71
C GLY A 86 -0.64 -10.65 13.58
N ALA A 87 -1.11 -9.43 13.86
CA ALA A 87 -1.80 -8.60 12.86
C ALA A 87 -1.50 -7.14 13.09
N ALA A 88 -1.53 -6.36 12.02
CA ALA A 88 -1.39 -4.91 12.12
C ALA A 88 -2.23 -4.24 11.04
N MET A 89 -2.70 -3.03 11.35
CA MET A 89 -3.40 -2.19 10.41
C MET A 89 -2.73 -0.83 10.39
N HIS A 90 -2.39 -0.36 9.19
CA HIS A 90 -1.87 0.99 9.00
C HIS A 90 -2.88 1.81 8.22
N SER A 91 -3.18 3.00 8.72
CA SER A 91 -3.90 4.01 7.97
C SER A 91 -2.88 5.01 7.45
N VAL A 92 -2.84 5.19 6.13
CA VAL A 92 -1.77 5.92 5.45
C VAL A 92 -2.38 7.02 4.61
N ILE A 93 -1.79 8.20 4.70
CA ILE A 93 -2.07 9.24 3.72
C ILE A 93 -1.00 9.08 2.63
N GLU A 94 -1.43 8.85 1.40
CA GLU A 94 -0.52 8.71 0.27
C GLU A 94 -0.49 10.02 -0.50
N ARG A 95 0.70 10.62 -0.57
CA ARG A 95 0.91 11.78 -1.44
C ARG A 95 1.40 11.27 -2.78
N VAL A 96 0.69 11.59 -3.84
CA VAL A 96 1.01 11.12 -5.19
C VAL A 96 1.43 12.31 -6.04
N ASP A 97 2.65 12.26 -6.56
CA ASP A 97 3.15 13.29 -7.45
C ASP A 97 2.71 12.95 -8.87
N LEU A 98 1.94 13.85 -9.47
CA LEU A 98 1.35 13.67 -10.79
C LEU A 98 1.93 14.68 -11.77
N ARG A 99 2.08 14.26 -13.01
CA ARG A 99 2.40 15.18 -14.09
C ARG A 99 1.20 15.29 -15.02
N THR A 100 0.70 16.52 -15.18
CA THR A 100 -0.46 16.79 -16.00
C THR A 100 -0.10 17.72 -17.13
N ALA A 101 -1.03 17.93 -18.07
CA ALA A 101 -0.84 18.87 -19.17
C ALA A 101 -0.61 20.31 -18.67
N GLU A 102 -1.05 20.61 -17.45
CA GLU A 102 -0.90 21.92 -16.83
C GLU A 102 0.31 22.00 -15.90
N GLY A 103 1.17 20.97 -15.92
CA GLY A 103 2.36 20.90 -15.10
C GLY A 103 2.21 19.93 -13.92
N PRO A 104 3.15 20.00 -12.97
CA PRO A 104 3.11 19.11 -11.81
C PRO A 104 1.88 19.37 -10.93
N ARG A 105 1.29 18.31 -10.42
CA ARG A 105 0.18 18.35 -9.47
C ARG A 105 0.44 17.34 -8.36
N THR A 106 -0.18 17.57 -7.22
CA THR A 106 -0.16 16.62 -6.11
C THR A 106 -1.55 16.09 -5.91
N GLY A 107 -1.69 14.78 -5.86
CA GLY A 107 -2.92 14.11 -5.48
C GLY A 107 -2.75 13.47 -4.12
N TRP A 108 -3.85 13.27 -3.42
CA TRP A 108 -3.86 12.68 -2.09
C TRP A 108 -4.84 11.53 -2.04
N VAL A 109 -4.44 10.46 -1.38
CA VAL A 109 -5.24 9.24 -1.24
C VAL A 109 -5.15 8.80 0.21
N MET A 110 -6.26 8.32 0.76
CA MET A 110 -6.21 7.64 2.05
C MET A 110 -6.25 6.14 1.78
N ALA A 111 -5.32 5.42 2.36
CA ALA A 111 -5.23 3.98 2.18
C ALA A 111 -5.20 3.27 3.53
N THR A 112 -5.74 2.06 3.54
CA THR A 112 -5.65 1.17 4.69
C THR A 112 -4.90 -0.08 4.25
N ASN A 113 -3.83 -0.40 4.98
CA ASN A 113 -3.03 -1.59 4.75
C ASN A 113 -3.17 -2.53 5.93
N VAL A 114 -3.49 -3.77 5.68
CA VAL A 114 -3.62 -4.80 6.72
C VAL A 114 -2.54 -5.86 6.50
N PHE A 115 -1.84 -6.18 7.59
CA PHE A 115 -0.71 -7.10 7.56
C PHE A 115 -0.96 -8.25 8.54
N LEU A 116 -0.53 -9.45 8.16
CA LEU A 116 -0.54 -10.60 9.05
C LEU A 116 0.86 -11.19 9.14
N LYS A 117 1.18 -11.70 10.32
CA LYS A 117 2.42 -12.45 10.52
C LYS A 117 2.21 -13.87 10.02
N MET A 118 2.90 -14.21 8.95
CA MET A 118 2.83 -15.52 8.31
C MET A 118 4.06 -16.35 8.68
N ALA A 119 4.12 -17.58 8.17
CA ALA A 119 5.24 -18.47 8.45
C ALA A 119 6.59 -17.90 8.03
N HIS A 120 6.60 -17.11 6.96
CA HIS A 120 7.83 -16.54 6.39
C HIS A 120 7.98 -15.05 6.67
N GLY A 121 7.34 -14.55 7.72
CA GLY A 121 7.39 -13.15 8.08
C GLY A 121 6.08 -12.43 7.84
N TRP A 122 6.11 -11.13 7.97
CA TRP A 122 4.90 -10.31 7.78
C TRP A 122 4.58 -10.17 6.30
N ARG A 123 3.29 -10.16 6.00
CA ARG A 123 2.82 -9.99 4.62
C ARG A 123 1.58 -9.11 4.60
N LEU A 124 1.41 -8.40 3.50
CA LEU A 124 0.21 -7.60 3.23
C LEU A 124 -0.92 -8.54 2.80
N VAL A 125 -2.09 -8.36 3.40
CA VAL A 125 -3.28 -9.16 3.05
C VAL A 125 -4.39 -8.29 2.48
N ALA A 126 -4.37 -6.98 2.73
CA ALA A 126 -5.36 -6.07 2.18
C ALA A 126 -4.76 -4.68 1.97
N HIS A 127 -5.07 -4.08 0.86
CA HIS A 127 -4.78 -2.69 0.56
C HIS A 127 -6.03 -2.07 -0.04
N HIS A 128 -6.54 -1.02 0.58
CA HIS A 128 -7.75 -0.37 0.12
C HIS A 128 -7.52 1.13 0.10
N ALA A 129 -7.60 1.72 -1.09
CA ALA A 129 -7.33 3.13 -1.30
C ALA A 129 -8.60 3.86 -1.72
N SER A 130 -8.81 5.04 -1.13
CA SER A 130 -9.93 5.90 -1.47
C SER A 130 -9.68 6.62 -2.80
N PRO A 131 -10.73 7.18 -3.44
CA PRO A 131 -10.51 8.05 -4.59
C PRO A 131 -9.63 9.24 -4.22
N GLY A 132 -8.79 9.67 -5.17
CA GLY A 132 -7.86 10.77 -4.95
C GLY A 132 -8.54 12.12 -4.81
N SER A 133 -7.82 13.04 -4.19
CA SER A 133 -8.27 14.42 -3.96
C SER A 133 -7.11 15.36 -4.27
N PRO A 134 -7.38 16.60 -4.77
CA PRO A 134 -6.33 17.59 -4.95
C PRO A 134 -5.87 18.24 -3.65
N ASN A 135 -6.60 18.03 -2.55
CA ASN A 135 -6.28 18.59 -1.25
C ASN A 135 -5.87 17.52 -0.28
N GLU A 136 -4.91 17.86 0.58
CA GLU A 136 -4.51 16.94 1.65
C GLU A 136 -5.72 16.63 2.54
N PRO A 137 -6.00 15.35 2.83
CA PRO A 137 -7.13 14.96 3.66
C PRO A 137 -7.04 15.55 5.05
N ALA A 138 -8.17 16.06 5.53
CA ALA A 138 -8.24 16.56 6.91
C ALA A 138 -8.24 15.38 7.88
N GLU A 139 -7.60 15.60 9.03
CA GLU A 139 -7.60 14.62 10.11
C GLU A 139 -8.38 15.22 11.26
N LEU A 140 -9.44 14.53 11.67
CA LEU A 140 -10.27 14.98 12.77
C LEU A 140 -9.96 14.16 14.03
N ILE A 141 -9.46 14.84 15.05
CA ILE A 141 -9.19 14.22 16.34
C ILE A 141 -10.01 14.99 17.37
N ALA A 142 -11.03 14.33 17.93
CA ALA A 142 -11.87 14.99 18.90
C ALA A 142 -11.17 15.04 20.26
N ALA A 143 -11.19 16.21 20.90
CA ALA A 143 -10.70 16.32 22.26
C ALA A 143 -11.64 15.57 23.22
N PRO A 144 -11.10 14.95 24.29
CA PRO A 144 -11.95 14.21 25.24
C PRO A 144 -13.10 15.03 25.83
N SER A 145 -12.90 16.33 26.02
CA SER A 145 -13.92 17.21 26.58
C SER A 145 -15.13 17.42 25.69
N VAL A 146 -15.05 17.06 24.40
CA VAL A 146 -16.18 17.23 23.46
C VAL A 146 -16.87 15.91 23.13
N LEU A 147 -16.51 14.83 23.81
CA LEU A 147 -17.06 13.49 23.59
C LEU A 147 -18.19 13.15 24.56
N HIS A 148 -19.13 14.05 24.73
CA HIS A 148 -20.22 13.85 25.69
C HIS A 148 -21.55 13.69 25.01
#